data_1410e633f2f154b3b6613048cc0eaf4c
#
_entry.id   1410e633f2f154b3b6613048cc0eaf4c
#
_cell.length_a   1.000
_cell.length_b   1.000
_cell.length_c   1.000
_cell.angle_alpha   90.00
_cell.angle_beta   90.00
_cell.angle_gamma   90.00
#
_symmetry.space_group_name_H-M   'P 1'
#
loop_
_entity.id
_entity.type
_entity.pdbx_description
1 polymer ?
#
loop_
_entity_poly.entity_id
_entity_poly.type
_entity_poly.pdbx_seq_one_letter_code
_entity_poly.pdbx_strand_id
1 'polypeptide(L)'
;MFTEYDFLDRFKVARKHGFSAVEIQFPYEFPLTKVLAAKESAGVEITLINIGAGDLTTGGPGIAAHPGREEQFKVSVEEAYKYADSLKPTSVNVLAGAPSLEKFERRQCLDVLASNLYYAAEAFEKIGTKVLTEAVNTIDRPGFLLNSTAAAVEIIERAGHKNLAIQYDVYHMQIMEGNLVNTIRDNLDQIGHIQFADTPGRHEPGTGEINFPNLFDAIDKMGWKGWLGAEYVPSKRTEKTLGWMPELAT
;
A
#
# COMPACT_ATOMS: atom_id res chain seq x y z
N MET A 1 -7.45 3.37 9.55
CA MET A 1 -8.21 4.35 10.38
C MET A 1 -9.69 3.99 10.45
N PHE A 2 -10.46 4.64 11.34
CA PHE A 2 -11.91 4.44 11.56
C PHE A 2 -12.32 3.00 11.92
N THR A 3 -11.42 2.26 12.55
CA THR A 3 -11.69 0.87 12.98
C THR A 3 -12.72 0.78 14.10
N GLU A 4 -13.12 1.90 14.68
CA GLU A 4 -14.22 2.04 15.65
C GLU A 4 -15.60 1.85 15.03
N TYR A 5 -15.68 1.82 13.69
CA TYR A 5 -16.90 1.64 12.92
C TYR A 5 -16.86 0.34 12.13
N ASP A 6 -18.01 -0.20 11.81
CA ASP A 6 -18.13 -1.34 10.92
C ASP A 6 -17.54 -1.02 9.54
N PHE A 7 -16.94 -1.99 8.89
CA PHE A 7 -16.15 -1.77 7.68
C PHE A 7 -16.90 -0.97 6.60
N LEU A 8 -18.15 -1.31 6.31
CA LEU A 8 -18.93 -0.64 5.26
C LEU A 8 -19.34 0.80 5.65
N ASP A 9 -19.41 1.12 6.94
CA ASP A 9 -19.73 2.46 7.41
C ASP A 9 -18.50 3.40 7.35
N ARG A 10 -17.29 2.85 7.35
CA ARG A 10 -16.04 3.65 7.29
C ARG A 10 -15.97 4.55 6.08
N PHE A 11 -16.54 4.15 4.94
CA PHE A 11 -16.58 4.97 3.73
C PHE A 11 -17.32 6.30 3.96
N LYS A 12 -18.51 6.25 4.55
CA LYS A 12 -19.30 7.47 4.89
C LYS A 12 -18.62 8.30 5.97
N VAL A 13 -18.02 7.63 6.96
CA VAL A 13 -17.31 8.31 8.05
C VAL A 13 -16.08 9.04 7.50
N ALA A 14 -15.28 8.40 6.65
CA ALA A 14 -14.14 9.03 6.00
C ALA A 14 -14.59 10.26 5.18
N ARG A 15 -15.63 10.12 4.36
CA ARG A 15 -16.19 11.25 3.59
C ARG A 15 -16.63 12.39 4.46
N LYS A 16 -17.33 12.11 5.57
CA LYS A 16 -17.78 13.12 6.54
C LYS A 16 -16.62 13.91 7.15
N HIS A 17 -15.45 13.27 7.28
CA HIS A 17 -14.24 13.90 7.83
C HIS A 17 -13.29 14.45 6.75
N GLY A 18 -13.80 14.69 5.53
CA GLY A 18 -13.07 15.41 4.49
C GLY A 18 -12.27 14.54 3.51
N PHE A 19 -12.23 13.23 3.70
CA PHE A 19 -11.55 12.35 2.75
C PHE A 19 -12.39 12.19 1.48
N SER A 20 -11.81 12.47 0.34
CA SER A 20 -12.39 12.23 -0.98
C SER A 20 -12.08 10.85 -1.54
N ALA A 21 -11.09 10.19 -0.96
CA ALA A 21 -10.65 8.84 -1.34
C ALA A 21 -10.29 8.00 -0.11
N VAL A 22 -10.31 6.69 -0.26
CA VAL A 22 -9.97 5.71 0.77
C VAL A 22 -9.11 4.59 0.22
N GLU A 23 -8.32 3.98 1.09
CA GLU A 23 -7.64 2.72 0.87
C GLU A 23 -8.34 1.61 1.64
N ILE A 24 -8.48 0.45 1.02
CA ILE A 24 -9.06 -0.73 1.65
C ILE A 24 -8.15 -1.93 1.41
N GLN A 25 -7.37 -2.32 2.41
CA GLN A 25 -6.30 -3.28 2.22
C GLN A 25 -6.78 -4.64 1.69
N PHE A 26 -7.75 -5.26 2.33
CA PHE A 26 -8.24 -6.59 1.97
C PHE A 26 -9.78 -6.65 2.05
N PRO A 27 -10.51 -6.28 0.99
CA PRO A 27 -11.98 -6.21 1.00
C PRO A 27 -12.68 -7.57 0.84
N TYR A 28 -11.95 -8.66 0.67
CA TYR A 28 -12.44 -9.95 0.16
C TYR A 28 -13.39 -10.72 1.09
N GLU A 29 -13.42 -10.38 2.37
CA GLU A 29 -14.39 -10.93 3.32
C GLU A 29 -15.81 -10.35 3.14
N PHE A 30 -15.94 -9.25 2.40
CA PHE A 30 -17.21 -8.57 2.17
C PHE A 30 -17.70 -8.78 0.73
N PRO A 31 -18.98 -9.08 0.51
CA PRO A 31 -19.52 -9.19 -0.84
C PRO A 31 -19.22 -7.93 -1.65
N LEU A 32 -18.66 -8.10 -2.85
CA LEU A 32 -18.28 -7.01 -3.76
C LEU A 32 -19.39 -5.98 -3.95
N THR A 33 -20.64 -6.45 -4.11
CA THR A 33 -21.82 -5.59 -4.27
C THR A 33 -22.05 -4.65 -3.08
N LYS A 34 -21.74 -5.11 -1.86
CA LYS A 34 -21.86 -4.29 -0.65
C LYS A 34 -20.74 -3.25 -0.56
N VAL A 35 -19.51 -3.63 -0.93
CA VAL A 35 -18.39 -2.69 -0.95
C VAL A 35 -18.62 -1.61 -2.01
N LEU A 36 -19.07 -1.99 -3.20
CA LEU A 36 -19.42 -1.05 -4.27
C LEU A 36 -20.53 -0.08 -3.83
N ALA A 37 -21.61 -0.60 -3.25
CA ALA A 37 -22.71 0.25 -2.75
C ALA A 37 -22.24 1.22 -1.63
N ALA A 38 -21.35 0.78 -0.73
CA ALA A 38 -20.79 1.65 0.30
C ALA A 38 -19.93 2.78 -0.30
N LYS A 39 -19.05 2.45 -1.26
CA LYS A 39 -18.25 3.42 -2.02
C LYS A 39 -19.14 4.47 -2.70
N GLU A 40 -20.11 4.01 -3.49
CA GLU A 40 -21.02 4.89 -4.26
C GLU A 40 -21.86 5.77 -3.35
N SER A 41 -22.45 5.19 -2.29
CA SER A 41 -23.25 5.95 -1.29
C SER A 41 -22.44 7.01 -0.55
N ALA A 42 -21.15 6.77 -0.34
CA ALA A 42 -20.26 7.74 0.30
C ALA A 42 -19.72 8.79 -0.67
N GLY A 43 -19.70 8.50 -1.99
CA GLY A 43 -19.11 9.37 -2.99
C GLY A 43 -17.61 9.53 -2.80
N VAL A 44 -16.90 8.42 -2.51
CA VAL A 44 -15.44 8.40 -2.38
C VAL A 44 -14.81 7.56 -3.47
N GLU A 45 -13.57 7.87 -3.83
CA GLU A 45 -12.74 7.02 -4.67
C GLU A 45 -12.04 5.93 -3.83
N ILE A 46 -11.65 4.85 -4.47
CA ILE A 46 -10.72 3.87 -3.88
C ILE A 46 -9.38 4.05 -4.58
N THR A 47 -8.34 4.32 -3.81
CA THR A 47 -7.00 4.52 -4.36
C THR A 47 -6.18 3.25 -4.38
N LEU A 48 -6.38 2.38 -3.39
CA LEU A 48 -5.58 1.18 -3.21
C LEU A 48 -6.41 0.03 -2.63
N ILE A 49 -6.15 -1.18 -3.15
CA ILE A 49 -6.44 -2.45 -2.49
C ILE A 49 -5.17 -3.33 -2.52
N ASN A 50 -4.98 -4.22 -1.55
CA ASN A 50 -3.91 -5.22 -1.62
C ASN A 50 -4.42 -6.49 -2.31
N ILE A 51 -3.59 -7.09 -3.17
CA ILE A 51 -3.82 -8.47 -3.62
C ILE A 51 -3.72 -9.40 -2.41
N GLY A 52 -4.53 -10.43 -2.34
CA GLY A 52 -4.54 -11.37 -1.23
C GLY A 52 -3.13 -11.91 -0.93
N ALA A 53 -2.66 -11.72 0.30
CA ALA A 53 -1.30 -12.03 0.71
C ALA A 53 -1.15 -13.41 1.38
N GLY A 54 -2.19 -14.25 1.32
CA GLY A 54 -2.22 -15.56 1.97
C GLY A 54 -2.13 -15.45 3.49
N ASP A 55 -1.24 -16.22 4.10
CA ASP A 55 -1.05 -16.26 5.56
C ASP A 55 -0.19 -15.11 6.12
N LEU A 56 0.24 -14.14 5.30
CA LEU A 56 1.08 -13.02 5.75
C LEU A 56 0.41 -12.20 6.86
N THR A 57 -0.89 -11.97 6.75
CA THR A 57 -1.68 -11.19 7.73
C THR A 57 -1.81 -11.88 9.08
N THR A 58 -1.59 -13.20 9.14
CA THR A 58 -1.64 -14.02 10.35
C THR A 58 -0.24 -14.46 10.83
N GLY A 59 0.82 -13.83 10.30
CA GLY A 59 2.20 -14.08 10.71
C GLY A 59 2.95 -15.14 9.91
N GLY A 60 2.33 -15.65 8.84
CA GLY A 60 3.00 -16.56 7.91
C GLY A 60 3.90 -15.83 6.90
N PRO A 61 4.60 -16.59 6.02
CA PRO A 61 5.56 -16.03 5.06
C PRO A 61 4.91 -15.29 3.88
N GLY A 62 3.61 -15.41 3.66
CA GLY A 62 2.95 -14.90 2.46
C GLY A 62 3.11 -15.79 1.23
N ILE A 63 2.66 -15.30 0.09
CA ILE A 63 2.59 -16.10 -1.14
C ILE A 63 3.35 -15.49 -2.31
N ALA A 64 3.55 -14.18 -2.36
CA ALA A 64 4.04 -13.50 -3.57
C ALA A 64 5.50 -13.83 -3.89
N ALA A 65 6.37 -13.98 -2.87
CA ALA A 65 7.77 -14.34 -3.06
C ALA A 65 8.09 -15.76 -2.59
N HIS A 66 7.08 -16.58 -2.25
CA HIS A 66 7.31 -17.90 -1.67
C HIS A 66 7.37 -18.97 -2.76
N PRO A 67 8.53 -19.64 -3.00
CA PRO A 67 8.62 -20.74 -3.95
C PRO A 67 7.63 -21.86 -3.64
N GLY A 68 6.89 -22.31 -4.65
CA GLY A 68 5.86 -23.35 -4.53
C GLY A 68 4.47 -22.85 -4.15
N ARG A 69 4.27 -21.52 -4.04
CA ARG A 69 2.93 -20.90 -3.80
C ARG A 69 2.44 -20.05 -4.97
N GLU A 70 3.03 -20.19 -6.15
CA GLU A 70 2.73 -19.37 -7.33
C GLU A 70 1.27 -19.51 -7.77
N GLU A 71 0.69 -20.72 -7.69
CA GLU A 71 -0.72 -20.94 -8.03
C GLU A 71 -1.66 -20.27 -7.01
N GLN A 72 -1.31 -20.26 -5.72
CA GLN A 72 -2.08 -19.53 -4.70
C GLN A 72 -2.06 -18.02 -5.00
N PHE A 73 -0.91 -17.50 -5.42
CA PHE A 73 -0.80 -16.09 -5.82
C PHE A 73 -1.68 -15.77 -7.02
N LYS A 74 -1.70 -16.62 -8.05
CA LYS A 74 -2.57 -16.42 -9.23
C LYS A 74 -4.06 -16.38 -8.85
N VAL A 75 -4.50 -17.29 -7.98
CA VAL A 75 -5.88 -17.27 -7.46
C VAL A 75 -6.20 -15.95 -6.74
N SER A 76 -5.26 -15.44 -5.94
CA SER A 76 -5.42 -14.14 -5.27
C SER A 76 -5.46 -12.97 -6.26
N VAL A 77 -4.70 -13.03 -7.36
CA VAL A 77 -4.75 -12.05 -8.44
C VAL A 77 -6.12 -12.07 -9.13
N GLU A 78 -6.68 -13.24 -9.44
CA GLU A 78 -8.00 -13.37 -10.04
C GLU A 78 -9.11 -12.82 -9.14
N GLU A 79 -9.04 -13.07 -7.84
CA GLU A 79 -9.98 -12.50 -6.88
C GLU A 79 -9.86 -10.99 -6.81
N ALA A 80 -8.65 -10.47 -6.65
CA ALA A 80 -8.39 -9.03 -6.62
C ALA A 80 -8.82 -8.34 -7.92
N TYR A 81 -8.62 -8.99 -9.06
CA TYR A 81 -9.06 -8.48 -10.36
C TYR A 81 -10.58 -8.24 -10.42
N LYS A 82 -11.38 -9.18 -9.91
CA LYS A 82 -12.86 -9.03 -9.87
C LYS A 82 -13.27 -7.80 -9.05
N TYR A 83 -12.61 -7.58 -7.91
CA TYR A 83 -12.86 -6.41 -7.08
C TYR A 83 -12.38 -5.13 -7.76
N ALA A 84 -11.18 -5.12 -8.31
CA ALA A 84 -10.61 -3.96 -8.98
C ALA A 84 -11.40 -3.55 -10.23
N ASP A 85 -11.85 -4.51 -11.02
CA ASP A 85 -12.66 -4.21 -12.21
C ASP A 85 -13.98 -3.50 -11.87
N SER A 86 -14.59 -3.80 -10.74
CA SER A 86 -15.82 -3.15 -10.27
C SER A 86 -15.56 -1.87 -9.48
N LEU A 87 -14.60 -1.90 -8.56
CA LEU A 87 -14.31 -0.80 -7.63
C LEU A 87 -13.46 0.31 -8.27
N LYS A 88 -12.73 -0.02 -9.35
CA LYS A 88 -11.83 0.89 -10.09
C LYS A 88 -10.82 1.59 -9.17
N PRO A 89 -10.03 0.85 -8.37
CA PRO A 89 -8.95 1.48 -7.61
C PRO A 89 -7.88 2.03 -8.56
N THR A 90 -7.18 3.07 -8.14
CA THR A 90 -6.03 3.60 -8.88
C THR A 90 -4.93 2.56 -8.98
N SER A 91 -4.74 1.79 -7.93
CA SER A 91 -3.67 0.79 -7.84
C SER A 91 -4.05 -0.43 -6.99
N VAL A 92 -3.30 -1.51 -7.21
CA VAL A 92 -3.29 -2.69 -6.34
C VAL A 92 -1.86 -2.93 -5.85
N ASN A 93 -1.69 -3.32 -4.58
CA ASN A 93 -0.38 -3.58 -4.01
C ASN A 93 -0.13 -5.08 -3.83
N VAL A 94 1.08 -5.53 -4.16
CA VAL A 94 1.60 -6.88 -3.94
C VAL A 94 2.60 -6.83 -2.79
N LEU A 95 2.23 -7.38 -1.65
CA LEU A 95 3.13 -7.56 -0.52
C LEU A 95 4.08 -8.74 -0.78
N ALA A 96 5.38 -8.48 -0.83
CA ALA A 96 6.39 -9.50 -1.14
C ALA A 96 6.37 -10.69 -0.16
N GLY A 97 6.10 -10.42 1.13
CA GLY A 97 6.13 -11.41 2.17
C GLY A 97 7.51 -11.62 2.80
N ALA A 98 7.59 -12.62 3.68
CA ALA A 98 8.77 -12.98 4.46
C ALA A 98 9.11 -14.48 4.29
N PRO A 99 9.52 -14.93 3.08
CA PRO A 99 9.88 -16.32 2.86
C PRO A 99 11.10 -16.71 3.70
N SER A 100 11.13 -17.95 4.21
CA SER A 100 12.25 -18.44 5.02
C SER A 100 13.52 -18.58 4.18
N LEU A 101 14.49 -17.71 4.42
CA LEU A 101 15.80 -17.77 3.77
C LEU A 101 16.72 -18.89 4.31
N GLU A 102 16.29 -19.64 5.33
CA GLU A 102 16.91 -20.89 5.75
C GLU A 102 16.50 -22.05 4.81
N LYS A 103 15.33 -21.96 4.16
CA LYS A 103 14.77 -22.98 3.28
C LYS A 103 14.96 -22.70 1.80
N PHE A 104 15.03 -21.41 1.44
CA PHE A 104 15.10 -20.96 0.05
C PHE A 104 16.22 -19.94 -0.12
N GLU A 105 16.92 -19.99 -1.24
CA GLU A 105 17.87 -18.95 -1.59
C GLU A 105 17.13 -17.63 -1.87
N ARG A 106 17.68 -16.51 -1.39
CA ARG A 106 17.11 -15.17 -1.63
C ARG A 106 16.84 -14.91 -3.12
N ARG A 107 17.77 -15.34 -3.99
CA ARG A 107 17.64 -15.20 -5.45
C ARG A 107 16.39 -15.91 -5.97
N GLN A 108 16.14 -17.13 -5.50
CA GLN A 108 14.96 -17.92 -5.89
C GLN A 108 13.66 -17.19 -5.48
N CYS A 109 13.60 -16.63 -4.26
CA CYS A 109 12.45 -15.87 -3.81
C CYS A 109 12.22 -14.60 -4.66
N LEU A 110 13.29 -13.90 -5.03
CA LEU A 110 13.22 -12.73 -5.91
C LEU A 110 12.78 -13.10 -7.34
N ASP A 111 13.22 -14.24 -7.87
CA ASP A 111 12.78 -14.72 -9.18
C ASP A 111 11.28 -15.03 -9.20
N VAL A 112 10.79 -15.69 -8.14
CA VAL A 112 9.35 -15.95 -7.95
C VAL A 112 8.57 -14.64 -7.85
N LEU A 113 9.04 -13.70 -7.02
CA LEU A 113 8.38 -12.40 -6.86
C LEU A 113 8.31 -11.62 -8.19
N ALA A 114 9.42 -11.56 -8.93
CA ALA A 114 9.48 -10.88 -10.22
C ALA A 114 8.46 -11.47 -11.23
N SER A 115 8.40 -12.81 -11.31
CA SER A 115 7.44 -13.50 -12.18
C SER A 115 6.00 -13.24 -11.77
N ASN A 116 5.71 -13.23 -10.48
CA ASN A 116 4.38 -12.94 -9.94
C ASN A 116 3.98 -11.47 -10.14
N LEU A 117 4.90 -10.54 -9.96
CA LEU A 117 4.68 -9.12 -10.26
C LEU A 117 4.38 -8.90 -11.74
N TYR A 118 5.14 -9.55 -12.64
CA TYR A 118 4.88 -9.49 -14.07
C TYR A 118 3.47 -10.01 -14.39
N TYR A 119 3.10 -11.19 -13.86
CA TYR A 119 1.77 -11.77 -14.05
C TYR A 119 0.64 -10.84 -13.58
N ALA A 120 0.78 -10.26 -12.39
CA ALA A 120 -0.19 -9.29 -11.88
C ALA A 120 -0.26 -8.04 -12.77
N ALA A 121 0.88 -7.49 -13.17
CA ALA A 121 0.96 -6.30 -14.03
C ALA A 121 0.28 -6.50 -15.38
N GLU A 122 0.48 -7.64 -16.03
CA GLU A 122 -0.22 -8.05 -17.25
C GLU A 122 -1.75 -8.13 -17.07
N ALA A 123 -2.19 -8.66 -15.93
CA ALA A 123 -3.61 -8.78 -15.65
C ALA A 123 -4.27 -7.40 -15.46
N PHE A 124 -3.70 -6.58 -14.58
CA PHE A 124 -4.29 -5.30 -14.17
C PHE A 124 -4.11 -4.18 -15.20
N GLU A 125 -3.15 -4.27 -16.12
CA GLU A 125 -3.03 -3.34 -17.24
C GLU A 125 -4.31 -3.33 -18.10
N LYS A 126 -4.99 -4.46 -18.25
CA LYS A 126 -6.23 -4.60 -19.05
C LYS A 126 -7.38 -3.75 -18.53
N ILE A 127 -7.36 -3.41 -17.24
CA ILE A 127 -8.39 -2.55 -16.61
C ILE A 127 -7.86 -1.18 -16.19
N GLY A 128 -6.62 -0.86 -16.58
CA GLY A 128 -6.00 0.44 -16.31
C GLY A 128 -5.58 0.66 -14.86
N THR A 129 -5.50 -0.40 -14.04
CA THR A 129 -5.08 -0.33 -12.63
C THR A 129 -3.57 -0.59 -12.53
N LYS A 130 -2.84 0.28 -11.83
CA LYS A 130 -1.40 0.14 -11.60
C LYS A 130 -1.14 -0.96 -10.57
N VAL A 131 -0.08 -1.75 -10.78
CA VAL A 131 0.40 -2.72 -9.79
C VAL A 131 1.59 -2.13 -9.04
N LEU A 132 1.52 -2.17 -7.73
CA LEU A 132 2.56 -1.68 -6.83
C LEU A 132 3.22 -2.84 -6.10
N THR A 133 4.44 -2.59 -5.62
CA THR A 133 5.08 -3.40 -4.58
C THR A 133 5.73 -2.47 -3.57
N GLU A 134 5.85 -2.94 -2.33
CA GLU A 134 6.18 -2.12 -1.18
C GLU A 134 7.39 -2.67 -0.44
N ALA A 135 8.26 -1.75 0.01
CA ALA A 135 9.29 -2.06 0.99
C ALA A 135 8.75 -1.82 2.41
N VAL A 136 8.89 -2.84 3.27
CA VAL A 136 8.36 -2.83 4.64
C VAL A 136 9.51 -2.96 5.65
N ASN A 137 9.43 -2.24 6.78
CA ASN A 137 10.46 -2.27 7.80
C ASN A 137 10.57 -3.65 8.48
N THR A 138 11.78 -4.01 8.87
CA THR A 138 12.10 -5.30 9.48
C THR A 138 11.87 -5.35 10.99
N ILE A 139 11.50 -4.23 11.61
CA ILE A 139 11.10 -4.17 13.01
C ILE A 139 9.69 -4.74 13.17
N ASP A 140 8.73 -4.23 12.39
CA ASP A 140 7.33 -4.68 12.43
C ASP A 140 7.15 -6.04 11.73
N ARG A 141 7.97 -6.30 10.70
CA ARG A 141 7.90 -7.52 9.88
C ARG A 141 9.29 -8.14 9.69
N PRO A 142 9.83 -8.84 10.70
CA PRO A 142 11.11 -9.52 10.59
C PRO A 142 11.16 -10.46 9.38
N GLY A 143 12.25 -10.38 8.62
CA GLY A 143 12.44 -11.23 7.44
C GLY A 143 11.67 -10.81 6.18
N PHE A 144 10.98 -9.66 6.19
CA PHE A 144 10.31 -9.16 4.98
C PHE A 144 11.32 -8.98 3.84
N LEU A 145 10.99 -9.51 2.66
CA LEU A 145 11.96 -9.70 1.58
C LEU A 145 12.44 -8.37 0.97
N LEU A 146 11.52 -7.41 0.80
CA LEU A 146 11.81 -6.06 0.32
C LEU A 146 11.78 -5.09 1.50
N ASN A 147 12.92 -4.52 1.87
CA ASN A 147 13.03 -3.67 3.05
C ASN A 147 13.79 -2.36 2.80
N SER A 148 13.94 -1.99 1.54
CA SER A 148 14.53 -0.71 1.14
C SER A 148 13.95 -0.24 -0.20
N THR A 149 14.01 1.06 -0.45
CA THR A 149 13.61 1.65 -1.74
C THR A 149 14.42 1.04 -2.89
N ALA A 150 15.71 0.85 -2.71
CA ALA A 150 16.57 0.25 -3.73
C ALA A 150 16.14 -1.20 -4.06
N ALA A 151 15.73 -2.00 -3.06
CA ALA A 151 15.23 -3.35 -3.30
C ALA A 151 13.88 -3.36 -4.05
N ALA A 152 13.02 -2.36 -3.79
CA ALA A 152 11.78 -2.19 -4.53
C ALA A 152 12.01 -1.76 -5.99
N VAL A 153 12.97 -0.88 -6.24
CA VAL A 153 13.41 -0.52 -7.60
C VAL A 153 13.94 -1.75 -8.34
N GLU A 154 14.90 -2.46 -7.74
CA GLU A 154 15.53 -3.64 -8.35
C GLU A 154 14.52 -4.71 -8.76
N ILE A 155 13.52 -4.98 -7.91
CA ILE A 155 12.52 -6.01 -8.22
C ILE A 155 11.57 -5.60 -9.34
N ILE A 156 11.22 -4.32 -9.45
CA ILE A 156 10.42 -3.79 -10.55
C ILE A 156 11.19 -3.87 -11.87
N GLU A 157 12.46 -3.48 -11.88
CA GLU A 157 13.33 -3.61 -13.05
C GLU A 157 13.49 -5.07 -13.47
N ARG A 158 13.68 -5.98 -12.50
CA ARG A 158 13.79 -7.42 -12.74
C ARG A 158 12.49 -8.02 -13.30
N ALA A 159 11.35 -7.58 -12.84
CA ALA A 159 10.05 -7.99 -13.38
C ALA A 159 9.83 -7.44 -14.80
N GLY A 160 10.33 -6.23 -15.10
CA GLY A 160 10.39 -5.68 -16.46
C GLY A 160 9.05 -5.33 -17.08
N HIS A 161 8.08 -4.87 -16.29
CA HIS A 161 6.76 -4.51 -16.81
C HIS A 161 6.40 -3.04 -16.51
N LYS A 162 5.98 -2.28 -17.54
CA LYS A 162 5.68 -0.83 -17.44
C LYS A 162 4.51 -0.48 -16.51
N ASN A 163 3.62 -1.46 -16.21
CA ASN A 163 2.49 -1.27 -15.29
C ASN A 163 2.87 -1.48 -13.82
N LEU A 164 4.16 -1.60 -13.50
CA LEU A 164 4.67 -1.70 -12.14
C LEU A 164 5.14 -0.34 -11.63
N ALA A 165 4.97 -0.10 -10.32
CA ALA A 165 5.51 1.04 -9.62
C ALA A 165 5.73 0.70 -8.13
N ILE A 166 6.35 1.64 -7.39
CA ILE A 166 6.60 1.50 -5.95
C ILE A 166 5.41 2.08 -5.17
N GLN A 167 4.95 1.37 -4.14
CA GLN A 167 4.27 1.97 -3.01
C GLN A 167 5.33 2.42 -2.02
N TYR A 168 5.47 3.72 -1.84
CA TYR A 168 6.43 4.30 -0.91
C TYR A 168 5.74 4.62 0.41
N ASP A 169 5.97 3.83 1.44
CA ASP A 169 5.47 4.13 2.79
C ASP A 169 6.53 4.88 3.58
N VAL A 170 6.24 6.15 3.85
CA VAL A 170 7.06 7.08 4.63
C VAL A 170 7.43 6.50 6.01
N TYR A 171 6.48 5.84 6.68
CA TYR A 171 6.72 5.22 7.99
C TYR A 171 7.77 4.11 7.90
N HIS A 172 7.61 3.19 6.95
CA HIS A 172 8.55 2.10 6.79
C HIS A 172 9.93 2.59 6.39
N MET A 173 10.00 3.55 5.47
CA MET A 173 11.27 4.05 4.97
C MET A 173 11.97 5.01 5.94
N GLN A 174 11.24 5.71 6.82
CA GLN A 174 11.88 6.45 7.91
C GLN A 174 12.66 5.51 8.83
N ILE A 175 12.07 4.37 9.20
CA ILE A 175 12.71 3.35 10.06
C ILE A 175 13.93 2.72 9.39
N MET A 176 13.84 2.44 8.09
CA MET A 176 14.88 1.70 7.37
C MET A 176 15.99 2.58 6.80
N GLU A 177 15.67 3.76 6.29
CA GLU A 177 16.59 4.55 5.47
C GLU A 177 16.72 6.00 5.95
N GLY A 178 15.64 6.61 6.44
CA GLY A 178 15.57 8.05 6.63
C GLY A 178 15.67 8.82 5.31
N ASN A 179 16.17 10.07 5.33
CA ASN A 179 16.41 10.89 4.14
C ASN A 179 15.23 10.98 3.15
N LEU A 180 13.99 10.93 3.67
CA LEU A 180 12.73 10.73 2.93
C LEU A 180 12.58 11.66 1.71
N VAL A 181 12.79 12.96 1.90
CA VAL A 181 12.59 13.98 0.84
C VAL A 181 13.49 13.71 -0.37
N ASN A 182 14.76 13.40 -0.14
CA ASN A 182 15.68 13.10 -1.24
C ASN A 182 15.35 11.77 -1.90
N THR A 183 15.03 10.75 -1.11
CA THR A 183 14.68 9.42 -1.64
C THR A 183 13.42 9.47 -2.50
N ILE A 184 12.37 10.19 -2.06
CA ILE A 184 11.16 10.40 -2.87
C ILE A 184 11.49 11.15 -4.16
N ARG A 185 12.27 12.25 -4.08
CA ARG A 185 12.63 13.01 -5.26
C ARG A 185 13.40 12.18 -6.29
N ASP A 186 14.39 11.42 -5.83
CA ASP A 186 15.29 10.67 -6.70
C ASP A 186 14.60 9.43 -7.34
N ASN A 187 13.46 9.02 -6.81
CA ASN A 187 12.66 7.88 -7.31
C ASN A 187 11.24 8.28 -7.73
N LEU A 188 10.95 9.57 -7.89
CA LEU A 188 9.58 10.07 -8.09
C LEU A 188 8.87 9.42 -9.28
N ASP A 189 9.58 9.19 -10.38
CA ASP A 189 9.05 8.58 -11.61
C ASP A 189 8.70 7.09 -11.44
N GLN A 190 9.23 6.44 -10.41
CA GLN A 190 8.97 5.04 -10.10
C GLN A 190 7.92 4.86 -8.99
N ILE A 191 7.60 5.93 -8.26
CA ILE A 191 6.59 5.90 -7.20
C ILE A 191 5.20 6.03 -7.81
N GLY A 192 4.32 5.06 -7.54
CA GLY A 192 2.92 5.06 -7.97
C GLY A 192 1.94 5.48 -6.89
N HIS A 193 2.36 5.39 -5.62
CA HIS A 193 1.55 5.75 -4.46
C HIS A 193 2.45 6.05 -3.26
N ILE A 194 2.02 6.98 -2.42
CA ILE A 194 2.73 7.33 -1.18
C ILE A 194 1.80 7.11 0.00
N GLN A 195 2.28 6.39 1.02
CA GLN A 195 1.59 6.25 2.30
C GLN A 195 2.39 6.91 3.42
N PHE A 196 1.72 7.23 4.51
CA PHE A 196 2.38 7.84 5.66
C PHE A 196 1.75 7.48 7.01
N ALA A 197 2.60 7.38 8.00
CA ALA A 197 2.35 7.43 9.43
C ALA A 197 3.58 7.99 10.13
N ASP A 198 3.44 8.45 11.37
CA ASP A 198 4.58 8.93 12.15
C ASP A 198 5.28 7.79 12.90
N THR A 199 6.56 7.97 13.19
CA THR A 199 7.36 7.00 13.95
C THR A 199 8.06 7.71 15.13
N PRO A 200 8.20 7.03 16.28
CA PRO A 200 7.77 5.68 16.63
C PRO A 200 6.25 5.56 16.85
N GLY A 201 5.71 4.34 16.74
CA GLY A 201 4.34 3.99 17.14
C GLY A 201 3.33 3.89 16.01
N ARG A 202 3.69 4.30 14.77
CA ARG A 202 2.82 4.28 13.58
C ARG A 202 1.51 5.07 13.80
N HIS A 203 1.61 6.22 14.51
CA HIS A 203 0.47 7.08 14.83
C HIS A 203 0.31 8.21 13.80
N GLU A 204 -0.63 9.12 14.09
CA GLU A 204 -0.91 10.29 13.25
C GLU A 204 0.29 11.25 13.16
N PRO A 205 0.41 12.04 12.06
CA PRO A 205 1.42 13.06 11.88
C PRO A 205 1.54 14.04 13.08
N GLY A 206 2.77 14.29 13.52
CA GLY A 206 3.09 15.17 14.63
C GLY A 206 3.15 14.47 16.00
N THR A 207 3.06 13.16 16.04
CA THR A 207 3.22 12.37 17.27
C THR A 207 4.61 11.77 17.43
N GLY A 208 5.44 11.80 16.39
CA GLY A 208 6.76 11.21 16.34
C GLY A 208 7.84 12.17 15.85
N GLU A 209 8.79 11.64 15.07
CA GLU A 209 10.00 12.35 14.67
C GLU A 209 9.97 12.94 13.25
N ILE A 210 8.93 12.62 12.44
CA ILE A 210 8.86 13.06 11.06
C ILE A 210 8.32 14.49 10.98
N ASN A 211 9.05 15.37 10.29
CA ASN A 211 8.56 16.74 10.02
C ASN A 211 7.59 16.73 8.83
N PHE A 212 6.33 16.36 9.08
CA PHE A 212 5.30 16.27 8.05
C PHE A 212 5.01 17.57 7.30
N PRO A 213 4.96 18.75 7.93
CA PRO A 213 4.79 20.01 7.19
C PRO A 213 5.87 20.20 6.12
N ASN A 214 7.12 19.94 6.46
CA ASN A 214 8.23 20.03 5.49
C ASN A 214 8.16 18.92 4.43
N LEU A 215 7.77 17.72 4.81
CA LEU A 215 7.67 16.57 3.89
C LEU A 215 6.57 16.80 2.85
N PHE A 216 5.36 17.20 3.29
CA PHE A 216 4.24 17.47 2.39
C PHE A 216 4.53 18.64 1.44
N ASP A 217 5.10 19.74 1.95
CA ASP A 217 5.53 20.88 1.14
C ASP A 217 6.58 20.47 0.08
N ALA A 218 7.51 19.59 0.45
CA ALA A 218 8.52 19.08 -0.49
C ALA A 218 7.88 18.20 -1.57
N ILE A 219 6.96 17.29 -1.22
CA ILE A 219 6.24 16.44 -2.17
C ILE A 219 5.41 17.28 -3.15
N ASP A 220 4.72 18.30 -2.66
CA ASP A 220 3.97 19.23 -3.51
C ASP A 220 4.89 19.99 -4.48
N LYS A 221 6.04 20.48 -4.01
CA LYS A 221 7.04 21.17 -4.84
C LYS A 221 7.70 20.27 -5.89
N MET A 222 7.76 18.95 -5.65
CA MET A 222 8.20 17.98 -6.66
C MET A 222 7.17 17.78 -7.77
N GLY A 223 5.94 18.31 -7.60
CA GLY A 223 4.87 18.21 -8.59
C GLY A 223 4.10 16.88 -8.53
N TRP A 224 4.16 16.16 -7.40
CA TRP A 224 3.38 14.95 -7.19
C TRP A 224 1.89 15.18 -7.47
N LYS A 225 1.27 14.28 -8.23
CA LYS A 225 -0.15 14.35 -8.61
C LYS A 225 -0.97 13.17 -8.11
N GLY A 226 -0.31 12.21 -7.47
CA GLY A 226 -0.95 11.05 -6.88
C GLY A 226 -1.56 11.34 -5.51
N TRP A 227 -2.08 10.32 -4.89
CA TRP A 227 -2.63 10.35 -3.54
C TRP A 227 -1.54 10.23 -2.48
N LEU A 228 -1.82 10.76 -1.30
CA LEU A 228 -1.08 10.52 -0.07
C LEU A 228 -2.02 9.77 0.89
N GLY A 229 -1.74 8.51 1.13
CA GLY A 229 -2.55 7.61 1.96
C GLY A 229 -2.15 7.70 3.44
N ALA A 230 -3.10 8.07 4.28
CA ALA A 230 -2.90 8.06 5.73
C ALA A 230 -3.10 6.65 6.28
N GLU A 231 -2.01 5.91 6.51
CA GLU A 231 -2.05 4.54 7.02
C GLU A 231 -1.46 4.44 8.44
N TYR A 232 -2.12 5.08 9.38
CA TYR A 232 -1.67 5.07 10.77
C TYR A 232 -2.64 4.37 11.72
N VAL A 233 -2.15 3.96 12.87
CA VAL A 233 -2.94 3.49 14.02
C VAL A 233 -3.26 4.70 14.89
N PRO A 234 -4.53 5.17 14.91
CA PRO A 234 -4.87 6.36 15.67
C PRO A 234 -4.54 6.21 17.16
N SER A 235 -3.84 7.21 17.75
CA SER A 235 -3.52 7.22 19.18
C SER A 235 -4.76 7.42 20.08
N LYS A 236 -5.87 7.87 19.47
CA LYS A 236 -7.19 8.10 20.09
C LYS A 236 -8.25 7.65 19.09
N ARG A 237 -9.52 7.99 19.34
CA ARG A 237 -10.56 7.89 18.29
C ARG A 237 -10.11 8.63 17.04
N THR A 238 -10.28 8.02 15.88
CA THR A 238 -9.74 8.55 14.61
C THR A 238 -10.09 10.02 14.38
N GLU A 239 -11.32 10.43 14.67
CA GLU A 239 -11.78 11.81 14.45
C GLU A 239 -10.99 12.86 15.26
N LYS A 240 -10.36 12.44 16.36
CA LYS A 240 -9.54 13.31 17.20
C LYS A 240 -8.06 13.35 16.82
N THR A 241 -7.69 12.60 15.79
CA THR A 241 -6.31 12.49 15.28
C THR A 241 -6.11 13.17 13.93
N LEU A 242 -7.12 13.88 13.43
CA LEU A 242 -7.12 14.50 12.10
C LEU A 242 -6.58 15.93 12.06
N GLY A 243 -6.01 16.43 13.17
CA GLY A 243 -5.51 17.81 13.27
C GLY A 243 -4.32 18.15 12.33
N TRP A 244 -3.74 17.17 11.69
CA TRP A 244 -2.70 17.34 10.65
C TRP A 244 -3.27 17.68 9.27
N MET A 245 -4.55 17.41 9.04
CA MET A 245 -5.22 17.78 7.79
C MET A 245 -5.31 19.29 7.68
N PRO A 246 -5.11 19.87 6.48
CA PRO A 246 -5.41 21.27 6.26
C PRO A 246 -6.89 21.54 6.60
N GLU A 247 -7.17 22.70 7.18
CA GLU A 247 -8.56 23.11 7.39
C GLU A 247 -9.29 23.08 6.04
N LEU A 248 -10.36 22.29 5.97
CA LEU A 248 -11.20 22.28 4.78
C LEU A 248 -11.73 23.70 4.61
N ALA A 249 -11.42 24.32 3.48
CA ALA A 249 -12.03 25.60 3.12
C ALA A 249 -13.56 25.41 3.10
N THR A 250 -14.22 25.96 4.10
CA THR A 250 -15.67 25.96 4.27
C THR A 250 -16.35 26.84 3.20
#